data_64070e8e172e1f4f97e894c3f8352bf6
#
_entry.id   64070e8e172e1f4f97e894c3f8352bf6
#
_cell.length_a   1.000
_cell.length_b   1.000
_cell.length_c   1.000
_cell.angle_alpha   90.00
_cell.angle_beta   90.00
_cell.angle_gamma   90.00
#
_symmetry.space_group_name_H-M   'P 1'
#
loop_
_entity.id
_entity.type
_entity.pdbx_description
1 polymer ?
#
loop_
_entity_poly.entity_id
_entity_poly.type
_entity_poly.pdbx_seq_one_letter_code
_entity_poly.pdbx_strand_id
1 'polypeptide(L)'
;MPVITCIDDLKTIYRRRVPKMFYDYAESGSWTEQTFRQNTSDFNDIYLRQRIAVDMSGRSTASQMIGQDVAMPVALAPVGLTGMQCADGEIKAARAAEKFGVPFTLSTMSICSIEDVAESTNKPFWFQVYTLKDDDFMQRLFDRAKAANCSAAVITVDLQVMGQRHKDLKNGLSAPPKLTAKSVANMMTKVQWGLGMLGTKRRFFGNIVGHAKGVSDPSSLSSWTAEAFDEALNWDRIREFRKMWDGPLIIKGIIDPRDAKEALNVGADAIVVSNHGGRQLDGALSAIRALPQIMDVVGDKIEVHLDSGIRSGQDVLKALALGAKGTYIGRAFVYGLGAMGETGVTRALEIIHKELDISMAFCGHTDVTKVDRDILMIPKDFSDRWQ
;
A
#
# COMPACT_ATOMS: atom_id res chain seq x y z
N MET A 1 -1.55 -22.12 19.32
CA MET A 1 -1.30 -20.84 18.63
C MET A 1 -2.16 -19.78 19.30
N PRO A 2 -1.71 -18.52 19.40
CA PRO A 2 -2.58 -17.46 19.91
C PRO A 2 -3.82 -17.33 19.02
N VAL A 3 -4.95 -17.01 19.62
CA VAL A 3 -6.17 -16.70 18.88
C VAL A 3 -5.96 -15.34 18.20
N ILE A 4 -6.20 -15.29 16.89
CA ILE A 4 -6.03 -14.07 16.07
C ILE A 4 -7.41 -13.61 15.62
N THR A 5 -7.84 -12.45 16.09
CA THR A 5 -9.19 -11.92 15.87
C THR A 5 -9.20 -10.58 15.14
N CYS A 6 -8.11 -9.81 15.23
CA CYS A 6 -7.96 -8.50 14.64
C CYS A 6 -6.54 -8.27 14.09
N ILE A 7 -6.35 -7.20 13.37
CA ILE A 7 -5.04 -6.84 12.78
C ILE A 7 -3.98 -6.56 13.85
N ASP A 8 -4.36 -6.05 15.01
CA ASP A 8 -3.42 -5.78 16.11
C ASP A 8 -2.85 -7.06 16.75
N ASP A 9 -3.59 -8.18 16.71
CA ASP A 9 -3.05 -9.48 17.14
C ASP A 9 -1.89 -9.90 16.21
N LEU A 10 -2.04 -9.73 14.89
CA LEU A 10 -0.99 -9.97 13.92
C LEU A 10 0.21 -9.05 14.13
N LYS A 11 -0.02 -7.76 14.41
CA LYS A 11 1.03 -6.78 14.75
C LYS A 11 1.84 -7.21 15.96
N THR A 12 1.18 -7.74 16.99
CA THR A 12 1.84 -8.22 18.21
C THR A 12 2.77 -9.39 17.91
N ILE A 13 2.35 -10.35 17.08
CA ILE A 13 3.18 -11.49 16.67
C ILE A 13 4.33 -11.02 15.78
N TYR A 14 4.05 -10.16 14.80
CA TYR A 14 5.02 -9.57 13.89
C TYR A 14 6.18 -8.90 14.64
N ARG A 15 5.89 -8.05 15.64
CA ARG A 15 6.89 -7.39 16.48
C ARG A 15 7.84 -8.37 17.16
N ARG A 16 7.36 -9.56 17.52
CA ARG A 16 8.18 -10.61 18.17
C ARG A 16 9.04 -11.38 17.19
N ARG A 17 8.57 -11.58 15.94
CA ARG A 17 9.19 -12.46 14.94
C ARG A 17 10.20 -11.77 14.04
N VAL A 18 9.98 -10.52 13.70
CA VAL A 18 10.79 -9.77 12.73
C VAL A 18 11.85 -8.93 13.47
N PRO A 19 13.07 -8.77 12.92
CA PRO A 19 14.07 -7.87 13.48
C PRO A 19 13.54 -6.45 13.65
N LYS A 20 13.92 -5.81 14.77
CA LYS A 20 13.43 -4.49 15.16
C LYS A 20 13.58 -3.45 14.03
N MET A 21 14.69 -3.48 13.32
CA MET A 21 14.93 -2.51 12.24
C MET A 21 13.88 -2.61 11.13
N PHE A 22 13.48 -3.82 10.74
CA PHE A 22 12.46 -4.02 9.70
C PHE A 22 11.05 -3.81 10.25
N TYR A 23 10.79 -4.20 11.51
CA TYR A 23 9.55 -3.85 12.19
C TYR A 23 9.36 -2.33 12.25
N ASP A 24 10.37 -1.59 12.72
CA ASP A 24 10.31 -0.13 12.83
C ASP A 24 10.21 0.54 11.44
N TYR A 25 10.83 -0.03 10.39
CA TYR A 25 10.67 0.44 9.03
C TYR A 25 9.20 0.46 8.59
N ALA A 26 8.46 -0.60 8.84
CA ALA A 26 7.04 -0.66 8.52
C ALA A 26 6.20 0.21 9.47
N GLU A 27 6.56 0.24 10.77
CA GLU A 27 5.82 0.91 11.84
C GLU A 27 6.44 2.28 12.17
N SER A 28 6.69 3.08 11.12
CA SER A 28 7.18 4.45 11.28
C SER A 28 6.45 5.43 10.39
N GLY A 29 6.30 6.66 10.90
CA GLY A 29 5.98 7.87 10.16
C GLY A 29 7.20 8.79 10.07
N SER A 30 7.05 9.93 9.41
CA SER A 30 8.05 10.99 9.35
C SER A 30 8.00 11.84 10.62
N TRP A 31 9.13 12.42 10.98
CA TRP A 31 9.35 13.37 12.08
C TRP A 31 8.60 13.01 13.36
N THR A 32 7.55 13.77 13.71
CA THR A 32 6.77 13.57 14.96
C THR A 32 5.74 12.45 14.86
N GLU A 33 5.53 11.88 13.67
CA GLU A 33 4.51 10.86 13.39
C GLU A 33 3.07 11.35 13.62
N GLN A 34 2.79 12.67 13.49
CA GLN A 34 1.44 13.22 13.63
C GLN A 34 0.51 12.66 12.57
N THR A 35 0.84 12.86 11.29
CA THR A 35 0.04 12.33 10.16
C THR A 35 -0.09 10.81 10.21
N PHE A 36 0.97 10.10 10.62
CA PHE A 36 0.93 8.65 10.81
C PHE A 36 -0.16 8.23 11.81
N ARG A 37 -0.28 8.92 12.94
CA ARG A 37 -1.33 8.64 13.94
C ARG A 37 -2.71 9.07 13.45
N GLN A 38 -2.81 10.26 12.85
CA GLN A 38 -4.07 10.80 12.32
C GLN A 38 -4.68 9.92 11.24
N ASN A 39 -3.86 9.28 10.39
CA ASN A 39 -4.35 8.34 9.39
C ASN A 39 -5.24 7.23 9.96
N THR A 40 -5.04 6.85 11.22
CA THR A 40 -5.87 5.83 11.90
C THR A 40 -6.91 6.46 12.80
N SER A 41 -6.55 7.52 13.54
CA SER A 41 -7.48 8.13 14.50
C SER A 41 -8.65 8.85 13.85
N ASP A 42 -8.44 9.45 12.68
CA ASP A 42 -9.50 10.24 12.00
C ASP A 42 -10.66 9.37 11.47
N PHE A 43 -10.46 8.07 11.29
CA PHE A 43 -11.57 7.15 11.06
C PHE A 43 -12.53 7.08 12.23
N ASN A 44 -12.09 7.36 13.47
CA ASN A 44 -12.94 7.34 14.65
C ASN A 44 -13.92 8.51 14.71
N ASP A 45 -13.68 9.58 13.95
CA ASP A 45 -14.59 10.72 13.84
C ASP A 45 -15.79 10.43 12.92
N ILE A 46 -15.74 9.31 12.20
CA ILE A 46 -16.80 8.85 11.31
C ILE A 46 -17.56 7.73 12.02
N TYR A 47 -18.85 7.96 12.33
CA TYR A 47 -19.73 6.98 12.94
C TYR A 47 -20.58 6.30 11.87
N LEU A 48 -20.90 5.03 12.09
CA LEU A 48 -21.77 4.24 11.23
C LEU A 48 -23.22 4.26 11.78
N ARG A 49 -24.17 4.45 10.90
CA ARG A 49 -25.61 4.43 11.22
C ARG A 49 -26.12 3.00 11.17
N GLN A 50 -26.47 2.47 12.32
CA GLN A 50 -27.07 1.13 12.40
C GLN A 50 -28.52 1.13 11.87
N ARG A 51 -28.85 0.12 11.08
CA ARG A 51 -30.20 -0.19 10.59
C ARG A 51 -30.62 -1.56 11.11
N ILE A 52 -31.90 -1.70 11.42
CA ILE A 52 -32.48 -2.95 11.94
C ILE A 52 -33.64 -3.40 11.06
N ALA A 53 -33.99 -4.68 11.15
CA ALA A 53 -35.13 -5.30 10.45
C ALA A 53 -35.02 -5.17 8.91
N VAL A 54 -33.80 -5.21 8.37
CA VAL A 54 -33.54 -5.31 6.93
C VAL A 54 -33.09 -6.73 6.61
N ASP A 55 -33.67 -7.34 5.57
CA ASP A 55 -33.25 -8.69 5.13
C ASP A 55 -31.80 -8.66 4.64
N MET A 56 -30.94 -9.42 5.30
CA MET A 56 -29.52 -9.51 5.03
C MET A 56 -29.12 -10.80 4.30
N SER A 57 -30.09 -11.54 3.76
CA SER A 57 -29.79 -12.72 2.94
C SER A 57 -29.11 -12.30 1.62
N GLY A 58 -28.22 -13.14 1.10
CA GLY A 58 -27.56 -12.90 -0.18
C GLY A 58 -26.55 -11.74 -0.19
N ARG A 59 -25.96 -11.36 0.97
CA ARG A 59 -24.94 -10.32 1.03
C ARG A 59 -23.73 -10.66 0.17
N SER A 60 -23.13 -9.63 -0.44
CA SER A 60 -21.91 -9.73 -1.24
C SER A 60 -20.99 -8.55 -1.00
N THR A 61 -19.71 -8.86 -0.80
CA THR A 61 -18.62 -7.89 -0.79
C THR A 61 -17.89 -7.83 -2.12
N ALA A 62 -18.28 -8.65 -3.11
CA ALA A 62 -17.70 -8.66 -4.43
C ALA A 62 -17.89 -7.31 -5.14
N SER A 63 -16.86 -6.87 -5.85
CA SER A 63 -16.81 -5.59 -6.52
C SER A 63 -15.86 -5.63 -7.72
N GLN A 64 -15.58 -4.49 -8.30
CA GLN A 64 -14.54 -4.32 -9.31
C GLN A 64 -13.58 -3.20 -8.92
N MET A 65 -12.30 -3.37 -9.26
CA MET A 65 -11.25 -2.36 -9.15
C MET A 65 -10.48 -2.32 -10.47
N ILE A 66 -10.45 -1.18 -11.13
CA ILE A 66 -9.79 -1.00 -12.45
C ILE A 66 -10.22 -2.09 -13.44
N GLY A 67 -11.53 -2.33 -13.52
CA GLY A 67 -12.10 -3.34 -14.43
C GLY A 67 -11.82 -4.80 -14.05
N GLN A 68 -11.20 -5.09 -12.91
CA GLN A 68 -10.92 -6.44 -12.43
C GLN A 68 -11.93 -6.84 -11.35
N ASP A 69 -12.52 -8.01 -11.46
CA ASP A 69 -13.39 -8.58 -10.42
C ASP A 69 -12.57 -8.88 -9.16
N VAL A 70 -13.09 -8.46 -8.01
CA VAL A 70 -12.45 -8.63 -6.70
C VAL A 70 -13.43 -9.19 -5.68
N ALA A 71 -12.94 -10.03 -4.77
CA ALA A 71 -13.74 -10.60 -3.69
C ALA A 71 -14.24 -9.54 -2.68
N MET A 72 -13.47 -8.47 -2.54
CA MET A 72 -13.80 -7.25 -1.79
C MET A 72 -13.00 -6.08 -2.36
N PRO A 73 -13.44 -4.82 -2.23
CA PRO A 73 -12.74 -3.65 -2.79
C PRO A 73 -11.50 -3.24 -1.97
N VAL A 74 -10.56 -4.19 -1.85
CA VAL A 74 -9.30 -4.04 -1.12
C VAL A 74 -8.16 -4.60 -1.96
N ALA A 75 -7.09 -3.81 -2.15
CA ALA A 75 -5.83 -4.26 -2.76
C ALA A 75 -4.69 -4.28 -1.72
N LEU A 76 -3.68 -5.12 -1.94
CA LEU A 76 -2.42 -5.04 -1.20
C LEU A 76 -1.58 -3.90 -1.78
N ALA A 77 -1.27 -2.90 -0.93
CA ALA A 77 -0.50 -1.72 -1.30
C ALA A 77 0.96 -2.08 -1.69
N PRO A 78 1.60 -1.27 -2.54
CA PRO A 78 3.03 -1.43 -2.79
C PRO A 78 3.83 -1.10 -1.52
N VAL A 79 4.61 -2.05 -1.05
CA VAL A 79 5.48 -1.89 0.12
C VAL A 79 6.90 -2.34 -0.24
N GLY A 80 7.85 -1.43 -0.10
CA GLY A 80 9.27 -1.76 -0.28
C GLY A 80 9.78 -2.66 0.84
N LEU A 81 10.86 -3.41 0.57
CA LEU A 81 11.52 -4.28 1.56
C LEU A 81 10.59 -5.35 2.18
N THR A 82 9.54 -5.75 1.48
CA THR A 82 8.59 -6.75 2.00
C THR A 82 9.27 -8.11 2.17
N GLY A 83 10.21 -8.47 1.30
CA GLY A 83 11.06 -9.67 1.43
C GLY A 83 11.99 -9.64 2.64
N MET A 84 12.27 -8.48 3.23
CA MET A 84 13.01 -8.38 4.50
C MET A 84 12.12 -8.56 5.73
N GLN A 85 10.81 -8.43 5.59
CA GLN A 85 9.85 -8.75 6.65
C GLN A 85 9.66 -10.26 6.81
N CYS A 86 9.70 -10.97 5.70
CA CYS A 86 9.65 -12.42 5.61
C CYS A 86 10.35 -12.85 4.31
N ALA A 87 11.18 -13.87 4.34
CA ALA A 87 11.82 -14.39 3.12
C ALA A 87 10.80 -14.66 2.02
N ASP A 88 11.09 -14.22 0.79
CA ASP A 88 10.18 -14.27 -0.37
C ASP A 88 8.82 -13.59 -0.10
N GLY A 89 8.84 -12.50 0.64
CA GLY A 89 7.63 -11.86 1.19
C GLY A 89 6.68 -11.37 0.12
N GLU A 90 7.18 -10.77 -0.96
CA GLU A 90 6.35 -10.29 -2.07
C GLU A 90 5.65 -11.45 -2.78
N ILE A 91 6.34 -12.56 -3.01
CA ILE A 91 5.76 -13.78 -3.61
C ILE A 91 4.64 -14.33 -2.70
N LYS A 92 4.90 -14.42 -1.39
CA LYS A 92 3.91 -14.91 -0.42
C LYS A 92 2.68 -14.01 -0.35
N ALA A 93 2.89 -12.69 -0.39
CA ALA A 93 1.80 -11.72 -0.40
C ALA A 93 0.97 -11.81 -1.69
N ALA A 94 1.64 -11.92 -2.86
CA ALA A 94 0.99 -12.06 -4.15
C ALA A 94 0.14 -13.34 -4.22
N ARG A 95 0.67 -14.48 -3.77
CA ARG A 95 -0.07 -15.75 -3.71
C ARG A 95 -1.29 -15.70 -2.80
N ALA A 96 -1.15 -15.07 -1.63
CA ALA A 96 -2.27 -14.89 -0.71
C ALA A 96 -3.36 -14.01 -1.32
N ALA A 97 -2.98 -12.91 -1.99
CA ALA A 97 -3.89 -12.02 -2.69
C ALA A 97 -4.60 -12.73 -3.85
N GLU A 98 -3.85 -13.47 -4.68
CA GLU A 98 -4.40 -14.25 -5.79
C GLU A 98 -5.45 -15.27 -5.31
N LYS A 99 -5.12 -16.05 -4.27
CA LYS A 99 -6.03 -17.04 -3.69
C LYS A 99 -7.27 -16.42 -3.08
N PHE A 100 -7.13 -15.25 -2.48
CA PHE A 100 -8.25 -14.53 -1.87
C PHE A 100 -9.13 -13.83 -2.93
N GLY A 101 -8.56 -13.50 -4.08
CA GLY A 101 -9.26 -12.78 -5.15
C GLY A 101 -9.21 -11.27 -4.99
N VAL A 102 -8.07 -10.71 -4.55
CA VAL A 102 -7.82 -9.27 -4.46
C VAL A 102 -6.53 -8.91 -5.19
N PRO A 103 -6.37 -7.66 -5.69
CA PRO A 103 -5.14 -7.25 -6.36
C PRO A 103 -3.94 -7.18 -5.40
N PHE A 104 -2.77 -7.55 -5.92
CA PHE A 104 -1.48 -7.31 -5.29
C PHE A 104 -0.70 -6.26 -6.09
N THR A 105 -0.06 -5.31 -5.40
CA THR A 105 0.80 -4.32 -6.04
C THR A 105 2.26 -4.55 -5.64
N LEU A 106 3.10 -4.91 -6.60
CA LEU A 106 4.54 -5.06 -6.40
C LEU A 106 5.23 -3.69 -6.43
N SER A 107 6.10 -3.41 -5.47
CA SER A 107 6.87 -2.15 -5.45
C SER A 107 8.14 -2.24 -6.32
N THR A 108 8.55 -1.12 -6.94
CA THR A 108 9.90 -0.98 -7.52
C THR A 108 10.99 -1.36 -6.51
N MET A 109 10.81 -0.99 -5.24
CA MET A 109 11.75 -1.25 -4.15
C MET A 109 11.47 -2.59 -3.43
N SER A 110 11.03 -3.59 -4.17
CA SER A 110 10.82 -4.96 -3.66
C SER A 110 12.11 -5.76 -3.67
N ILE A 111 12.18 -6.76 -2.80
CA ILE A 111 13.28 -7.74 -2.76
C ILE A 111 13.10 -8.80 -3.84
N CYS A 112 11.88 -9.28 -4.06
CA CYS A 112 11.57 -10.13 -5.21
C CYS A 112 11.42 -9.25 -6.46
N SER A 113 11.91 -9.71 -7.61
CA SER A 113 11.76 -9.01 -8.89
C SER A 113 10.35 -9.14 -9.46
N ILE A 114 10.06 -8.42 -10.53
CA ILE A 114 8.83 -8.56 -11.32
C ILE A 114 8.69 -10.00 -11.79
N GLU A 115 9.77 -10.57 -12.32
CA GLU A 115 9.83 -11.93 -12.86
C GLU A 115 9.61 -12.97 -11.77
N ASP A 116 10.24 -12.80 -10.59
CA ASP A 116 10.05 -13.70 -9.45
C ASP A 116 8.57 -13.83 -9.05
N VAL A 117 7.85 -12.73 -9.05
CA VAL A 117 6.42 -12.72 -8.70
C VAL A 117 5.61 -13.33 -9.85
N ALA A 118 5.89 -12.96 -11.10
CA ALA A 118 5.18 -13.49 -12.27
C ALA A 118 5.32 -15.01 -12.40
N GLU A 119 6.52 -15.55 -12.17
CA GLU A 119 6.77 -17.00 -12.17
C GLU A 119 6.09 -17.74 -11.01
N SER A 120 5.70 -17.01 -9.97
CA SER A 120 5.16 -17.57 -8.72
C SER A 120 3.64 -17.44 -8.58
N THR A 121 2.97 -16.74 -9.50
CA THR A 121 1.52 -16.49 -9.52
C THR A 121 0.94 -16.84 -10.89
N ASN A 122 -0.38 -17.10 -10.96
CA ASN A 122 -1.07 -17.41 -12.20
C ASN A 122 -1.93 -16.24 -12.71
N LYS A 123 -2.24 -15.27 -11.83
CA LYS A 123 -3.02 -14.10 -12.18
C LYS A 123 -2.13 -12.88 -12.32
N PRO A 124 -2.49 -11.93 -13.19
CA PRO A 124 -1.82 -10.64 -13.27
C PRO A 124 -1.81 -9.91 -11.93
N PHE A 125 -0.77 -9.12 -11.70
CA PHE A 125 -0.66 -8.21 -10.55
C PHE A 125 -0.37 -6.79 -11.04
N TRP A 126 -0.46 -5.80 -10.13
CA TRP A 126 -0.13 -4.41 -10.44
C TRP A 126 1.34 -4.14 -10.11
N PHE A 127 1.98 -3.29 -10.90
CA PHE A 127 3.36 -2.90 -10.65
C PHE A 127 3.46 -1.41 -10.31
N GLN A 128 4.03 -1.11 -9.16
CA GLN A 128 4.24 0.27 -8.72
C GLN A 128 5.62 0.76 -9.15
N VAL A 129 5.64 1.94 -9.77
CA VAL A 129 6.83 2.61 -10.28
C VAL A 129 7.04 3.91 -9.51
N TYR A 130 8.25 4.10 -8.97
CA TYR A 130 8.72 5.40 -8.54
C TYR A 130 9.26 6.18 -9.74
N THR A 131 9.12 7.49 -9.71
CA THR A 131 9.65 8.37 -10.73
C THR A 131 11.16 8.58 -10.54
N LEU A 132 11.93 8.07 -11.48
CA LEU A 132 13.38 8.07 -11.43
C LEU A 132 13.95 8.95 -12.54
N LYS A 133 15.17 9.48 -12.35
CA LYS A 133 15.85 10.38 -13.31
C LYS A 133 16.26 9.68 -14.61
N ASP A 134 16.56 8.38 -14.58
CA ASP A 134 17.01 7.59 -15.73
C ASP A 134 15.83 7.08 -16.57
N ASP A 135 15.56 7.73 -17.70
CA ASP A 135 14.48 7.40 -18.62
C ASP A 135 14.61 6.01 -19.24
N ASP A 136 15.82 5.61 -19.60
CA ASP A 136 16.06 4.29 -20.16
C ASP A 136 15.76 3.21 -19.13
N PHE A 137 16.06 3.47 -17.86
CA PHE A 137 15.72 2.55 -16.79
C PHE A 137 14.21 2.51 -16.53
N MET A 138 13.54 3.67 -16.56
CA MET A 138 12.07 3.75 -16.47
C MET A 138 11.40 2.96 -17.60
N GLN A 139 11.86 3.13 -18.85
CA GLN A 139 11.33 2.37 -19.98
C GLN A 139 11.50 0.86 -19.78
N ARG A 140 12.72 0.42 -19.37
CA ARG A 140 12.96 -1.01 -19.09
C ARG A 140 12.06 -1.56 -17.97
N LEU A 141 11.74 -0.77 -16.92
CA LEU A 141 10.81 -1.19 -15.88
C LEU A 141 9.41 -1.43 -16.44
N PHE A 142 8.90 -0.52 -17.28
CA PHE A 142 7.61 -0.70 -17.94
C PHE A 142 7.61 -1.88 -18.91
N ASP A 143 8.67 -2.06 -19.68
CA ASP A 143 8.80 -3.18 -20.62
C ASP A 143 8.81 -4.54 -19.88
N ARG A 144 9.52 -4.62 -18.74
CA ARG A 144 9.51 -5.81 -17.88
C ARG A 144 8.13 -6.05 -17.27
N ALA A 145 7.45 -5.00 -16.83
CA ALA A 145 6.09 -5.11 -16.30
C ALA A 145 5.09 -5.62 -17.36
N LYS A 146 5.20 -5.14 -18.61
CA LYS A 146 4.43 -5.63 -19.75
C LYS A 146 4.74 -7.11 -20.04
N ALA A 147 6.02 -7.46 -20.12
CA ALA A 147 6.47 -8.83 -20.36
C ALA A 147 5.98 -9.81 -19.27
N ALA A 148 5.88 -9.35 -18.03
CA ALA A 148 5.34 -10.08 -16.89
C ALA A 148 3.80 -10.07 -16.83
N ASN A 149 3.12 -9.50 -17.82
CA ASN A 149 1.67 -9.37 -17.88
C ASN A 149 1.05 -8.64 -16.68
N CYS A 150 1.74 -7.60 -16.15
CA CYS A 150 1.15 -6.76 -15.12
C CYS A 150 -0.11 -6.07 -15.66
N SER A 151 -1.21 -6.09 -14.89
CA SER A 151 -2.51 -5.60 -15.36
C SER A 151 -2.74 -4.10 -15.14
N ALA A 152 -1.91 -3.44 -14.33
CA ALA A 152 -1.90 -1.99 -14.17
C ALA A 152 -0.52 -1.48 -13.72
N ALA A 153 -0.20 -0.25 -14.09
CA ALA A 153 0.92 0.50 -13.53
C ALA A 153 0.43 1.48 -12.45
N VAL A 154 1.18 1.57 -11.35
CA VAL A 154 0.89 2.49 -10.24
C VAL A 154 2.05 3.47 -10.11
N ILE A 155 1.93 4.68 -10.67
CA ILE A 155 2.96 5.72 -10.54
C ILE A 155 2.78 6.40 -9.18
N THR A 156 3.84 6.38 -8.37
CA THR A 156 3.84 7.00 -7.04
C THR A 156 4.55 8.35 -7.11
N VAL A 157 3.81 9.43 -6.83
CA VAL A 157 4.24 10.81 -7.06
C VAL A 157 4.62 11.56 -5.78
N ASP A 158 4.38 11.02 -4.62
CA ASP A 158 4.61 11.65 -3.31
C ASP A 158 6.03 11.41 -2.75
N LEU A 159 6.97 10.94 -3.58
CA LEU A 159 8.33 10.58 -3.19
C LEU A 159 9.42 11.29 -4.05
N GLN A 160 9.19 12.54 -4.46
CA GLN A 160 10.24 13.35 -5.10
C GLN A 160 11.41 13.62 -4.14
N VAL A 161 11.07 13.84 -2.88
CA VAL A 161 12.01 14.03 -1.78
C VAL A 161 11.65 13.04 -0.66
N MET A 162 12.65 12.42 -0.06
CA MET A 162 12.43 11.44 1.00
C MET A 162 12.08 12.09 2.33
N GLY A 163 10.93 11.74 2.89
CA GLY A 163 10.56 12.10 4.27
C GLY A 163 11.54 11.50 5.28
N GLN A 164 11.92 12.30 6.29
CA GLN A 164 12.86 11.85 7.32
C GLN A 164 12.17 11.00 8.39
N ARG A 165 12.47 9.72 8.42
CA ARG A 165 11.94 8.76 9.39
C ARG A 165 12.99 8.49 10.48
N HIS A 166 12.75 9.04 11.67
CA HIS A 166 13.70 8.96 12.79
C HIS A 166 14.00 7.52 13.23
N LYS A 167 13.00 6.62 13.16
CA LYS A 167 13.20 5.20 13.51
C LYS A 167 14.15 4.51 12.53
N ASP A 168 14.03 4.79 11.22
CA ASP A 168 14.91 4.23 10.20
C ASP A 168 16.35 4.67 10.45
N LEU A 169 16.59 5.97 10.67
CA LEU A 169 17.91 6.50 10.98
C LEU A 169 18.51 5.88 12.26
N LYS A 170 17.72 5.80 13.34
CA LYS A 170 18.16 5.21 14.62
C LYS A 170 18.48 3.72 14.52
N ASN A 171 17.85 2.99 13.60
CA ASN A 171 18.11 1.57 13.36
C ASN A 171 19.19 1.32 12.30
N GLY A 172 19.78 2.36 11.72
CA GLY A 172 20.81 2.25 10.69
C GLY A 172 20.30 1.84 9.31
N LEU A 173 19.00 1.98 9.05
CA LEU A 173 18.40 1.89 7.71
C LEU A 173 18.59 3.22 6.95
N SER A 174 19.81 3.76 7.00
CA SER A 174 20.25 4.84 6.13
C SER A 174 20.81 4.28 4.83
N ALA A 175 20.98 5.12 3.84
CA ALA A 175 21.75 4.78 2.65
C ALA A 175 23.19 5.37 2.80
N PRO A 176 24.24 4.54 3.00
CA PRO A 176 24.27 3.08 3.16
C PRO A 176 23.75 2.59 4.51
N PRO A 177 23.22 1.35 4.62
CA PRO A 177 22.82 0.78 5.90
C PRO A 177 24.03 0.62 6.83
N LYS A 178 23.89 1.14 8.06
CA LYS A 178 24.92 1.01 9.10
C LYS A 178 24.42 0.06 10.19
N LEU A 179 24.75 -1.22 10.05
CA LEU A 179 24.40 -2.21 11.07
C LEU A 179 25.19 -1.95 12.35
N THR A 180 24.48 -1.76 13.46
CA THR A 180 25.09 -1.66 14.79
C THR A 180 25.18 -3.05 15.43
N ALA A 181 26.09 -3.23 16.38
CA ALA A 181 26.15 -4.47 17.17
C ALA A 181 24.81 -4.84 17.81
N LYS A 182 24.04 -3.82 18.25
CA LYS A 182 22.69 -4.01 18.79
C LYS A 182 21.70 -4.53 17.75
N SER A 183 21.76 -4.04 16.51
CA SER A 183 20.91 -4.52 15.41
C SER A 183 21.23 -5.97 15.06
N VAL A 184 22.53 -6.31 15.00
CA VAL A 184 22.99 -7.70 14.74
C VAL A 184 22.53 -8.63 15.86
N ALA A 185 22.74 -8.27 17.13
CA ALA A 185 22.28 -9.06 18.28
C ALA A 185 20.75 -9.27 18.25
N ASN A 186 19.98 -8.23 17.89
CA ASN A 186 18.53 -8.38 17.73
C ASN A 186 18.14 -9.33 16.59
N MET A 187 18.82 -9.28 15.46
CA MET A 187 18.59 -10.23 14.34
C MET A 187 18.85 -11.67 14.78
N MET A 188 19.90 -11.93 15.54
CA MET A 188 20.23 -13.26 16.03
C MET A 188 19.15 -13.85 16.94
N THR A 189 18.36 -13.03 17.63
CA THR A 189 17.21 -13.49 18.43
C THR A 189 16.00 -13.90 17.59
N LYS A 190 15.98 -13.62 16.28
CA LYS A 190 14.84 -13.85 15.38
C LYS A 190 15.06 -15.13 14.56
N VAL A 191 15.14 -16.27 15.22
CA VAL A 191 15.54 -17.56 14.63
C VAL A 191 14.72 -17.93 13.40
N GLN A 192 13.38 -17.84 13.45
CA GLN A 192 12.52 -18.18 12.30
C GLN A 192 12.75 -17.28 11.11
N TRP A 193 12.93 -15.97 11.35
CA TRP A 193 13.28 -14.99 10.33
C TRP A 193 14.66 -15.34 9.72
N GLY A 194 15.66 -15.60 10.57
CA GLY A 194 17.01 -15.93 10.13
C GLY A 194 17.06 -17.19 9.27
N LEU A 195 16.40 -18.27 9.69
CA LEU A 195 16.30 -19.51 8.90
C LEU A 195 15.63 -19.27 7.54
N GLY A 196 14.57 -18.48 7.50
CA GLY A 196 13.92 -18.08 6.24
C GLY A 196 14.89 -17.32 5.33
N MET A 197 15.61 -16.32 5.85
CA MET A 197 16.58 -15.54 5.09
C MET A 197 17.79 -16.35 4.60
N LEU A 198 18.19 -17.40 5.33
CA LEU A 198 19.22 -18.33 4.85
C LEU A 198 18.72 -19.21 3.70
N GLY A 199 17.44 -19.55 3.68
CA GLY A 199 16.82 -20.41 2.67
C GLY A 199 16.47 -19.70 1.36
N THR A 200 16.50 -18.37 1.29
CA THR A 200 16.17 -17.63 0.07
C THR A 200 17.41 -17.12 -0.67
N LYS A 201 17.33 -17.07 -2.01
CA LYS A 201 18.32 -16.39 -2.86
C LYS A 201 18.10 -14.87 -2.93
N ARG A 202 16.87 -14.39 -2.56
CA ARG A 202 16.42 -13.03 -2.72
C ARG A 202 16.73 -12.22 -1.46
N ARG A 203 17.75 -11.36 -1.56
CA ARG A 203 18.25 -10.57 -0.40
C ARG A 203 18.51 -9.12 -0.72
N PHE A 204 18.32 -8.72 -1.98
CA PHE A 204 18.59 -7.38 -2.49
C PHE A 204 17.40 -6.92 -3.33
N PHE A 205 17.33 -5.64 -3.68
CA PHE A 205 16.27 -5.10 -4.54
C PHE A 205 16.29 -5.74 -5.93
N GLY A 206 15.42 -6.68 -6.19
CA GLY A 206 15.39 -7.50 -7.39
C GLY A 206 15.08 -6.74 -8.68
N ASN A 207 14.46 -5.56 -8.57
CA ASN A 207 14.19 -4.73 -9.75
C ASN A 207 15.29 -3.71 -10.03
N ILE A 208 16.25 -3.51 -9.12
CA ILE A 208 17.28 -2.47 -9.18
C ILE A 208 18.66 -3.08 -9.43
N VAL A 209 19.08 -4.02 -8.58
CA VAL A 209 20.42 -4.63 -8.67
C VAL A 209 20.54 -5.42 -9.97
N GLY A 210 21.58 -5.11 -10.76
CA GLY A 210 21.79 -5.70 -12.08
C GLY A 210 20.95 -5.11 -13.22
N HIS A 211 20.03 -4.17 -12.92
CA HIS A 211 19.14 -3.52 -13.89
C HIS A 211 19.38 -2.01 -14.00
N ALA A 212 19.64 -1.33 -12.90
CA ALA A 212 19.99 0.08 -12.90
C ALA A 212 21.48 0.27 -13.24
N LYS A 213 21.78 1.32 -14.00
CA LYS A 213 23.15 1.63 -14.43
C LYS A 213 24.05 1.89 -13.22
N GLY A 214 25.17 1.19 -13.14
CA GLY A 214 26.14 1.32 -12.06
C GLY A 214 25.76 0.64 -10.74
N VAL A 215 24.67 -0.16 -10.72
CA VAL A 215 24.19 -0.89 -9.53
C VAL A 215 24.35 -2.38 -9.74
N SER A 216 25.51 -2.91 -9.39
CA SER A 216 25.81 -4.36 -9.47
C SER A 216 25.77 -5.07 -8.13
N ASP A 217 25.83 -4.33 -7.03
CA ASP A 217 25.97 -4.87 -5.67
C ASP A 217 25.31 -3.95 -4.61
N PRO A 218 25.17 -4.39 -3.36
CA PRO A 218 24.53 -3.59 -2.31
C PRO A 218 25.25 -2.30 -1.93
N SER A 219 26.55 -2.16 -2.22
CA SER A 219 27.30 -0.95 -1.88
C SER A 219 27.00 0.18 -2.88
N SER A 220 26.95 -0.15 -4.16
CA SER A 220 26.56 0.79 -5.24
C SER A 220 25.07 1.16 -5.17
N LEU A 221 24.22 0.27 -4.68
CA LEU A 221 22.78 0.51 -4.46
C LEU A 221 22.51 1.71 -3.55
N SER A 222 23.32 1.91 -2.54
CA SER A 222 23.12 2.94 -1.52
C SER A 222 23.32 4.36 -2.08
N SER A 223 24.41 4.59 -2.80
CA SER A 223 24.65 5.86 -3.48
C SER A 223 23.61 6.12 -4.56
N TRP A 224 23.25 5.10 -5.33
CA TRP A 224 22.21 5.19 -6.34
C TRP A 224 20.85 5.61 -5.74
N THR A 225 20.41 4.99 -4.64
CA THR A 225 19.12 5.30 -4.02
C THR A 225 19.03 6.76 -3.56
N ALA A 226 20.14 7.38 -3.16
CA ALA A 226 20.16 8.77 -2.72
C ALA A 226 19.95 9.77 -3.89
N GLU A 227 20.29 9.38 -5.12
CA GLU A 227 20.31 10.27 -6.28
C GLU A 227 19.26 9.92 -7.35
N ALA A 228 18.67 8.74 -7.28
CA ALA A 228 17.82 8.17 -8.33
C ALA A 228 16.46 8.85 -8.49
N PHE A 229 15.88 9.37 -7.39
CA PHE A 229 14.56 9.98 -7.42
C PHE A 229 14.58 11.31 -8.20
N ASP A 230 13.53 11.53 -8.99
CA ASP A 230 13.40 12.72 -9.82
C ASP A 230 12.79 13.87 -9.00
N GLU A 231 13.66 14.76 -8.51
CA GLU A 231 13.24 15.97 -7.79
C GLU A 231 12.54 16.99 -8.72
N ALA A 232 12.80 16.90 -10.04
CA ALA A 232 12.21 17.77 -11.05
C ALA A 232 10.86 17.23 -11.59
N LEU A 233 10.33 16.14 -11.01
CA LEU A 233 9.04 15.58 -11.40
C LEU A 233 7.97 16.66 -11.46
N ASN A 234 7.25 16.67 -12.58
CA ASN A 234 6.08 17.51 -12.81
C ASN A 234 5.05 16.74 -13.64
N TRP A 235 3.88 17.33 -13.90
CA TRP A 235 2.81 16.66 -14.63
C TRP A 235 3.15 16.36 -16.09
N ASP A 236 4.02 17.16 -16.74
CA ASP A 236 4.51 16.88 -18.10
C ASP A 236 5.36 15.61 -18.10
N ARG A 237 6.19 15.44 -17.08
CA ARG A 237 6.98 14.22 -16.88
C ARG A 237 6.11 12.99 -16.66
N ILE A 238 5.02 13.12 -15.94
CA ILE A 238 4.05 12.03 -15.76
C ILE A 238 3.37 11.68 -17.09
N ARG A 239 3.09 12.67 -17.96
CA ARG A 239 2.59 12.43 -19.33
C ARG A 239 3.58 11.61 -20.17
N GLU A 240 4.89 11.83 -20.01
CA GLU A 240 5.90 11.00 -20.69
C GLU A 240 5.85 9.55 -20.17
N PHE A 241 5.75 9.32 -18.87
CA PHE A 241 5.58 7.97 -18.32
C PHE A 241 4.27 7.30 -18.78
N ARG A 242 3.17 8.07 -18.93
CA ARG A 242 1.93 7.55 -19.51
C ARG A 242 2.13 6.99 -20.92
N LYS A 243 2.99 7.60 -21.73
CA LYS A 243 3.32 7.10 -23.08
C LYS A 243 4.10 5.77 -23.06
N MET A 244 4.83 5.49 -21.99
CA MET A 244 5.57 4.24 -21.82
C MET A 244 4.67 3.06 -21.42
N TRP A 245 3.45 3.35 -20.92
CA TRP A 245 2.48 2.35 -20.44
C TRP A 245 1.13 2.53 -21.11
N ASP A 246 0.67 1.52 -21.83
CA ASP A 246 -0.58 1.51 -22.63
C ASP A 246 -1.77 0.86 -21.91
N GLY A 247 -1.55 0.18 -20.77
CA GLY A 247 -2.59 -0.39 -19.91
C GLY A 247 -3.19 0.61 -18.90
N PRO A 248 -4.01 0.13 -17.97
CA PRO A 248 -4.56 0.93 -16.88
C PRO A 248 -3.46 1.61 -16.05
N LEU A 249 -3.64 2.92 -15.79
CA LEU A 249 -2.71 3.76 -15.05
C LEU A 249 -3.35 4.29 -13.77
N ILE A 250 -2.68 4.06 -12.66
CA ILE A 250 -3.08 4.54 -11.33
C ILE A 250 -2.05 5.55 -10.84
N ILE A 251 -2.47 6.76 -10.44
CA ILE A 251 -1.59 7.75 -9.82
C ILE A 251 -1.78 7.72 -8.31
N LYS A 252 -0.71 7.40 -7.58
CA LYS A 252 -0.73 7.24 -6.12
C LYS A 252 0.03 8.37 -5.42
N GLY A 253 -0.53 8.87 -4.30
CA GLY A 253 0.10 9.93 -3.50
C GLY A 253 -0.63 11.27 -3.59
N ILE A 254 -1.90 11.24 -3.98
CA ILE A 254 -2.73 12.43 -4.15
C ILE A 254 -3.43 12.78 -2.82
N ILE A 255 -3.27 14.02 -2.37
CA ILE A 255 -3.94 14.58 -1.17
C ILE A 255 -4.63 15.91 -1.47
N ASP A 256 -4.24 16.59 -2.55
CA ASP A 256 -4.80 17.89 -2.95
C ASP A 256 -5.77 17.69 -4.14
N PRO A 257 -6.96 18.30 -4.12
CA PRO A 257 -7.91 18.25 -5.24
C PRO A 257 -7.36 18.82 -6.56
N ARG A 258 -6.40 19.75 -6.52
CA ARG A 258 -5.74 20.29 -7.72
C ARG A 258 -4.90 19.21 -8.40
N ASP A 259 -4.17 18.40 -7.62
CA ASP A 259 -3.38 17.29 -8.14
C ASP A 259 -4.28 16.18 -8.68
N ALA A 260 -5.46 15.97 -8.07
CA ALA A 260 -6.45 15.02 -8.58
C ALA A 260 -6.96 15.43 -9.99
N LYS A 261 -7.16 16.73 -10.24
CA LYS A 261 -7.50 17.25 -11.58
C LYS A 261 -6.37 16.99 -12.58
N GLU A 262 -5.13 17.24 -12.19
CA GLU A 262 -4.00 16.99 -13.07
C GLU A 262 -3.82 15.50 -13.36
N ALA A 263 -4.04 14.62 -12.38
CA ALA A 263 -4.03 13.18 -12.60
C ALA A 263 -5.09 12.75 -13.65
N LEU A 264 -6.29 13.33 -13.59
CA LEU A 264 -7.30 13.14 -14.63
C LEU A 264 -6.82 13.65 -16.00
N ASN A 265 -6.21 14.85 -16.05
CA ASN A 265 -5.73 15.47 -17.29
C ASN A 265 -4.59 14.68 -17.97
N VAL A 266 -3.79 13.92 -17.22
CA VAL A 266 -2.75 13.06 -17.80
C VAL A 266 -3.28 11.71 -18.28
N GLY A 267 -4.58 11.45 -18.13
CA GLY A 267 -5.23 10.21 -18.56
C GLY A 267 -5.01 9.05 -17.59
N ALA A 268 -5.02 9.32 -16.29
CA ALA A 268 -5.09 8.28 -15.27
C ALA A 268 -6.47 7.61 -15.27
N ASP A 269 -6.50 6.31 -15.12
CA ASP A 269 -7.74 5.53 -14.97
C ASP A 269 -8.23 5.52 -13.52
N ALA A 270 -7.29 5.67 -12.57
CA ALA A 270 -7.59 5.83 -11.16
C ALA A 270 -6.55 6.69 -10.44
N ILE A 271 -6.95 7.19 -9.26
CA ILE A 271 -6.03 7.78 -8.29
C ILE A 271 -6.12 7.06 -6.95
N VAL A 272 -5.03 7.08 -6.18
CA VAL A 272 -5.04 6.67 -4.78
C VAL A 272 -4.83 7.90 -3.91
N VAL A 273 -5.86 8.26 -3.13
CA VAL A 273 -5.77 9.27 -2.08
C VAL A 273 -4.86 8.71 -0.99
N SER A 274 -3.70 9.31 -0.83
CA SER A 274 -2.59 8.73 -0.06
C SER A 274 -1.61 9.80 0.41
N ASN A 275 -1.17 9.72 1.66
CA ASN A 275 -0.01 10.44 2.19
C ASN A 275 1.15 9.48 2.51
N HIS A 276 1.24 8.37 1.75
CA HIS A 276 2.27 7.34 1.94
C HIS A 276 2.25 6.71 3.34
N GLY A 277 1.08 6.68 3.98
CA GLY A 277 0.94 6.16 5.35
C GLY A 277 1.61 7.03 6.41
N GLY A 278 1.68 8.36 6.20
CA GLY A 278 2.33 9.31 7.09
C GLY A 278 3.86 9.23 7.07
N ARG A 279 4.45 8.76 5.96
CA ARG A 279 5.91 8.53 5.84
C ARG A 279 6.63 9.63 5.07
N GLN A 280 5.89 10.59 4.52
CA GLN A 280 6.39 11.72 3.74
C GLN A 280 6.22 13.02 4.53
N LEU A 281 5.34 13.92 4.15
CA LEU A 281 5.10 15.17 4.89
C LEU A 281 4.37 14.88 6.21
N ASP A 282 5.02 15.15 7.34
CA ASP A 282 4.34 15.15 8.64
C ASP A 282 3.58 16.47 8.84
N GLY A 283 2.41 16.44 9.44
CA GLY A 283 1.48 17.55 9.46
C GLY A 283 0.59 17.67 8.23
N ALA A 284 0.75 16.78 7.24
CA ALA A 284 -0.22 16.65 6.13
C ALA A 284 -1.55 16.10 6.63
N LEU A 285 -2.62 16.42 5.90
CA LEU A 285 -3.96 15.89 6.18
C LEU A 285 -3.98 14.37 6.10
N SER A 286 -4.76 13.72 6.95
CA SER A 286 -5.01 12.28 6.78
C SER A 286 -5.76 11.99 5.50
N ALA A 287 -5.50 10.85 4.88
CA ALA A 287 -6.09 10.51 3.59
C ALA A 287 -7.63 10.43 3.65
N ILE A 288 -8.21 9.93 4.76
CA ILE A 288 -9.66 9.84 4.91
C ILE A 288 -10.33 11.23 4.99
N ARG A 289 -9.62 12.24 5.53
CA ARG A 289 -10.13 13.63 5.56
C ARG A 289 -9.99 14.33 4.21
N ALA A 290 -8.97 13.99 3.43
CA ALA A 290 -8.79 14.53 2.09
C ALA A 290 -9.78 13.96 1.07
N LEU A 291 -10.27 12.73 1.30
CA LEU A 291 -11.10 11.99 0.36
C LEU A 291 -12.35 12.77 -0.11
N PRO A 292 -13.18 13.38 0.76
CA PRO A 292 -14.40 14.07 0.29
C PRO A 292 -14.12 15.17 -0.73
N GLN A 293 -13.14 16.04 -0.49
CA GLN A 293 -12.79 17.14 -1.39
C GLN A 293 -12.26 16.64 -2.75
N ILE A 294 -11.57 15.51 -2.76
CA ILE A 294 -11.09 14.87 -3.99
C ILE A 294 -12.26 14.25 -4.75
N MET A 295 -13.18 13.58 -4.05
CA MET A 295 -14.40 13.03 -4.65
C MET A 295 -15.26 14.10 -5.32
N ASP A 296 -15.41 15.28 -4.70
CA ASP A 296 -16.17 16.41 -5.26
C ASP A 296 -15.62 16.91 -6.61
N VAL A 297 -14.35 16.64 -6.90
CA VAL A 297 -13.68 17.15 -8.10
C VAL A 297 -13.56 16.12 -9.22
N VAL A 298 -13.29 14.85 -8.87
CA VAL A 298 -12.98 13.81 -9.86
C VAL A 298 -13.75 12.50 -9.66
N GLY A 299 -14.54 12.37 -8.59
CA GLY A 299 -15.15 11.10 -8.20
C GLY A 299 -16.15 10.51 -9.20
N ASP A 300 -16.69 11.33 -10.10
CA ASP A 300 -17.59 10.94 -11.20
C ASP A 300 -16.86 10.67 -12.54
N LYS A 301 -15.54 10.88 -12.60
CA LYS A 301 -14.74 10.89 -13.82
C LYS A 301 -13.72 9.78 -13.89
N ILE A 302 -13.12 9.41 -12.75
CA ILE A 302 -12.14 8.34 -12.64
C ILE A 302 -12.36 7.54 -11.36
N GLU A 303 -11.79 6.34 -11.26
CA GLU A 303 -11.84 5.61 -9.99
C GLU A 303 -10.99 6.30 -8.94
N VAL A 304 -11.56 6.52 -7.76
CA VAL A 304 -10.84 7.06 -6.60
C VAL A 304 -10.69 5.95 -5.56
N HIS A 305 -9.46 5.64 -5.24
CA HIS A 305 -9.11 4.69 -4.18
C HIS A 305 -8.54 5.42 -2.97
N LEU A 306 -8.53 4.75 -1.82
CA LEU A 306 -7.95 5.28 -0.59
C LEU A 306 -6.91 4.33 -0.01
N ASP A 307 -5.79 4.86 0.45
CA ASP A 307 -4.91 4.16 1.40
C ASP A 307 -4.61 5.01 2.64
N SER A 308 -3.60 4.62 3.41
CA SER A 308 -3.17 5.34 4.61
C SER A 308 -4.18 5.28 5.76
N GLY A 309 -4.07 4.22 6.56
CA GLY A 309 -4.83 4.12 7.81
C GLY A 309 -5.72 2.90 7.95
N ILE A 310 -6.10 2.23 6.88
CA ILE A 310 -6.99 1.05 6.90
C ILE A 310 -6.41 -0.06 7.79
N ARG A 311 -7.18 -0.47 8.81
CA ARG A 311 -6.83 -1.53 9.75
C ARG A 311 -7.98 -2.51 10.00
N SER A 312 -9.19 -2.16 9.56
CA SER A 312 -10.40 -2.94 9.79
C SER A 312 -11.32 -2.91 8.59
N GLY A 313 -12.27 -3.84 8.52
CA GLY A 313 -13.35 -3.79 7.53
C GLY A 313 -14.27 -2.59 7.71
N GLN A 314 -14.37 -2.03 8.92
CA GLN A 314 -15.11 -0.78 9.15
C GLN A 314 -14.43 0.41 8.48
N ASP A 315 -13.10 0.48 8.49
CA ASP A 315 -12.36 1.55 7.80
C ASP A 315 -12.60 1.46 6.28
N VAL A 316 -12.60 0.24 5.73
CA VAL A 316 -12.97 0.01 4.32
C VAL A 316 -14.38 0.53 4.06
N LEU A 317 -15.37 0.12 4.86
CA LEU A 317 -16.77 0.53 4.69
C LEU A 317 -16.93 2.07 4.73
N LYS A 318 -16.24 2.74 5.67
CA LYS A 318 -16.25 4.21 5.79
C LYS A 318 -15.69 4.90 4.54
N ALA A 319 -14.59 4.38 4.00
CA ALA A 319 -13.98 4.91 2.77
C ALA A 319 -14.92 4.74 1.56
N LEU A 320 -15.54 3.56 1.41
CA LEU A 320 -16.50 3.29 0.34
C LEU A 320 -17.74 4.20 0.46
N ALA A 321 -18.27 4.37 1.66
CA ALA A 321 -19.41 5.24 1.91
C ALA A 321 -19.10 6.72 1.65
N LEU A 322 -17.83 7.14 1.71
CA LEU A 322 -17.37 8.47 1.27
C LEU A 322 -17.15 8.55 -0.24
N GLY A 323 -17.38 7.48 -0.99
CA GLY A 323 -17.33 7.44 -2.43
C GLY A 323 -16.10 6.75 -3.05
N ALA A 324 -15.15 6.28 -2.24
CA ALA A 324 -14.03 5.51 -2.79
C ALA A 324 -14.53 4.22 -3.45
N LYS A 325 -13.95 3.85 -4.60
CA LYS A 325 -14.22 2.59 -5.30
C LYS A 325 -13.44 1.41 -4.73
N GLY A 326 -12.31 1.69 -4.09
CA GLY A 326 -11.47 0.67 -3.49
C GLY A 326 -10.54 1.24 -2.44
N THR A 327 -9.91 0.36 -1.69
CA THR A 327 -8.96 0.72 -0.65
C THR A 327 -7.69 -0.11 -0.77
N TYR A 328 -6.59 0.36 -0.14
CA TYR A 328 -5.36 -0.42 -0.08
C TYR A 328 -4.95 -0.62 1.37
N ILE A 329 -4.47 -1.81 1.66
CA ILE A 329 -3.84 -2.14 2.94
C ILE A 329 -2.33 -2.32 2.72
N GLY A 330 -1.52 -1.56 3.47
CA GLY A 330 -0.06 -1.72 3.52
C GLY A 330 0.33 -2.46 4.79
N ARG A 331 0.37 -1.73 5.91
CA ARG A 331 0.81 -2.29 7.20
C ARG A 331 -0.01 -3.50 7.64
N ALA A 332 -1.31 -3.52 7.40
CA ALA A 332 -2.17 -4.62 7.82
C ALA A 332 -1.73 -5.96 7.23
N PHE A 333 -1.42 -6.03 5.92
CA PHE A 333 -0.90 -7.27 5.34
C PHE A 333 0.55 -7.56 5.75
N VAL A 334 1.40 -6.52 5.91
CA VAL A 334 2.80 -6.68 6.36
C VAL A 334 2.87 -7.26 7.76
N TYR A 335 1.95 -6.88 8.66
CA TYR A 335 1.87 -7.52 9.98
C TYR A 335 1.55 -9.01 9.86
N GLY A 336 0.58 -9.37 9.01
CA GLY A 336 0.28 -10.76 8.70
C GLY A 336 1.49 -11.51 8.14
N LEU A 337 2.12 -10.94 7.15
CA LEU A 337 3.29 -11.51 6.48
C LEU A 337 4.44 -11.79 7.47
N GLY A 338 4.87 -10.79 8.22
CA GLY A 338 5.94 -10.95 9.20
C GLY A 338 5.55 -11.80 10.40
N ALA A 339 4.25 -11.91 10.71
CA ALA A 339 3.73 -12.79 11.74
C ALA A 339 3.75 -14.26 11.30
N MET A 340 3.27 -14.59 10.10
CA MET A 340 2.97 -15.98 9.72
C MET A 340 3.22 -16.29 8.23
N GLY A 341 3.91 -15.42 7.49
CA GLY A 341 4.14 -15.61 6.06
C GLY A 341 2.84 -15.50 5.24
N GLU A 342 2.70 -16.32 4.21
CA GLU A 342 1.52 -16.34 3.32
C GLU A 342 0.20 -16.52 4.10
N THR A 343 0.15 -17.46 5.04
CA THR A 343 -1.05 -17.68 5.86
C THR A 343 -1.42 -16.48 6.71
N GLY A 344 -0.44 -15.68 7.14
CA GLY A 344 -0.68 -14.45 7.88
C GLY A 344 -1.29 -13.35 7.02
N VAL A 345 -0.89 -13.24 5.75
CA VAL A 345 -1.52 -12.31 4.78
C VAL A 345 -2.96 -12.74 4.52
N THR A 346 -3.19 -14.04 4.26
CA THR A 346 -4.55 -14.59 4.12
C THR A 346 -5.40 -14.27 5.35
N ARG A 347 -4.85 -14.44 6.56
CA ARG A 347 -5.57 -14.13 7.80
C ARG A 347 -5.92 -12.66 7.93
N ALA A 348 -5.02 -11.75 7.54
CA ALA A 348 -5.31 -10.31 7.52
C ALA A 348 -6.47 -9.97 6.57
N LEU A 349 -6.48 -10.59 5.38
CA LEU A 349 -7.58 -10.43 4.41
C LEU A 349 -8.90 -10.99 4.93
N GLU A 350 -8.90 -12.18 5.54
CA GLU A 350 -10.09 -12.79 6.16
C GLU A 350 -10.70 -11.92 7.27
N ILE A 351 -9.84 -11.33 8.13
CA ILE A 351 -10.29 -10.43 9.20
C ILE A 351 -11.00 -9.22 8.60
N ILE A 352 -10.35 -8.51 7.68
CA ILE A 352 -10.91 -7.31 7.05
C ILE A 352 -12.20 -7.63 6.29
N HIS A 353 -12.21 -8.74 5.54
CA HIS A 353 -13.39 -9.19 4.81
C HIS A 353 -14.58 -9.46 5.74
N LYS A 354 -14.36 -10.22 6.81
CA LYS A 354 -15.39 -10.54 7.79
C LYS A 354 -15.93 -9.29 8.49
N GLU A 355 -15.03 -8.37 8.87
CA GLU A 355 -15.46 -7.12 9.50
C GLU A 355 -16.24 -6.22 8.52
N LEU A 356 -15.85 -6.18 7.24
CA LEU A 356 -16.56 -5.47 6.18
C LEU A 356 -17.96 -6.03 5.98
N ASP A 357 -18.11 -7.36 5.79
CA ASP A 357 -19.39 -8.03 5.60
C ASP A 357 -20.36 -7.80 6.77
N ILE A 358 -19.86 -7.97 8.00
CA ILE A 358 -20.69 -7.79 9.21
C ILE A 358 -21.06 -6.32 9.38
N SER A 359 -20.14 -5.39 9.18
CA SER A 359 -20.41 -3.96 9.35
C SER A 359 -21.39 -3.44 8.30
N MET A 360 -21.26 -3.90 7.05
CA MET A 360 -22.19 -3.62 5.96
C MET A 360 -23.61 -4.11 6.32
N ALA A 361 -23.72 -5.32 6.87
CA ALA A 361 -25.01 -5.87 7.33
C ALA A 361 -25.65 -5.04 8.45
N PHE A 362 -24.86 -4.60 9.45
CA PHE A 362 -25.36 -3.71 10.50
C PHE A 362 -25.82 -2.35 9.97
N CYS A 363 -25.27 -1.89 8.85
CA CYS A 363 -25.71 -0.68 8.17
C CYS A 363 -26.91 -0.89 7.22
N GLY A 364 -27.40 -2.13 7.06
CA GLY A 364 -28.56 -2.45 6.23
C GLY A 364 -28.25 -2.59 4.73
N HIS A 365 -27.01 -2.86 4.36
CA HIS A 365 -26.60 -3.08 2.97
C HIS A 365 -26.29 -4.55 2.70
N THR A 366 -26.77 -5.05 1.56
CA THR A 366 -26.49 -6.42 1.08
C THR A 366 -25.48 -6.46 -0.07
N ASP A 367 -25.15 -5.31 -0.63
CA ASP A 367 -24.25 -5.16 -1.79
C ASP A 367 -23.26 -4.04 -1.51
N VAL A 368 -21.96 -4.39 -1.46
CA VAL A 368 -20.90 -3.43 -1.15
C VAL A 368 -20.79 -2.30 -2.20
N THR A 369 -21.19 -2.56 -3.43
CA THR A 369 -21.18 -1.58 -4.53
C THR A 369 -22.26 -0.51 -4.39
N LYS A 370 -23.25 -0.73 -3.53
CA LYS A 370 -24.36 0.19 -3.27
C LYS A 370 -24.23 0.93 -1.93
N VAL A 371 -23.11 0.75 -1.26
CA VAL A 371 -22.81 1.50 -0.04
C VAL A 371 -22.65 2.98 -0.38
N ASP A 372 -23.33 3.84 0.35
CA ASP A 372 -23.34 5.28 0.14
C ASP A 372 -23.20 6.06 1.46
N ARG A 373 -23.21 7.38 1.36
CA ARG A 373 -22.99 8.31 2.47
C ARG A 373 -24.09 8.27 3.54
N ASP A 374 -25.27 7.72 3.24
CA ASP A 374 -26.40 7.67 4.17
C ASP A 374 -26.11 6.81 5.42
N ILE A 375 -25.19 5.87 5.33
CA ILE A 375 -24.73 5.09 6.48
C ILE A 375 -23.80 5.85 7.42
N LEU A 376 -23.34 7.05 7.04
CA LEU A 376 -22.37 7.80 7.83
C LEU A 376 -23.03 8.88 8.68
N MET A 377 -22.51 9.04 9.89
CA MET A 377 -22.74 10.22 10.73
C MET A 377 -21.37 10.90 10.90
N ILE A 378 -21.19 12.03 10.24
CA ILE A 378 -19.90 12.74 10.14
C ILE A 378 -20.09 14.12 10.75
N PRO A 379 -19.12 14.63 11.57
CA PRO A 379 -19.12 16.01 12.02
C PRO A 379 -19.20 16.98 10.84
N LYS A 380 -19.94 18.09 11.00
CA LYS A 380 -20.12 19.08 9.92
C LYS A 380 -18.80 19.66 9.41
N ASP A 381 -17.80 19.74 10.26
CA ASP A 381 -16.47 20.26 9.98
C ASP A 381 -15.44 19.18 9.60
N PHE A 382 -15.89 17.98 9.25
CA PHE A 382 -14.96 16.87 8.93
C PHE A 382 -14.07 17.18 7.73
N SER A 383 -14.64 17.80 6.68
CA SER A 383 -13.92 18.20 5.46
C SER A 383 -13.66 19.72 5.36
N ASP A 384 -14.35 20.55 6.16
CA ASP A 384 -14.38 22.00 5.99
C ASP A 384 -13.39 22.77 6.90
N ARG A 385 -12.72 22.08 7.82
CA ARG A 385 -11.76 22.67 8.75
C ARG A 385 -10.53 23.32 8.09
N TRP A 386 -10.35 23.17 6.80
CA TRP A 386 -9.06 23.41 6.14
C TRP A 386 -9.17 24.36 4.95
N GLN A 387 -10.13 25.28 4.97
CA GLN A 387 -10.26 26.38 4.00
C GLN A 387 -9.30 27.52 4.30
#